data_05119f74dd2fd1bc02964b051fa38a77
#
_entry.id   05119f74dd2fd1bc02964b051fa38a77
#
_cell.length_a   1.000
_cell.length_b   1.000
_cell.length_c   1.000
_cell.angle_alpha   90.00
_cell.angle_beta   90.00
_cell.angle_gamma   90.00
#
_symmetry.space_group_name_H-M   'P 1'
#
loop_
_entity.id
_entity.type
_entity.pdbx_description
1 polymer ?
#
loop_
_entity_poly.entity_id
_entity_poly.type
_entity_poly.pdbx_seq_one_letter_code
_entity_poly.pdbx_strand_id
1 'polypeptide(L)'
;INRRSSNVRRARFNVDEVVRLTMDFYRRNYIEGLFLSSGIIRSSDYTMEMLVQVAKRLRQEERFRGYIHLKTIPDASPELLAEAGRWADRLSINIELPTETGLKSLAPEKDAKDIRRSMGRLRLGIDEAKAEKKAPRFAPAGQSTQMIVGADDTDDSTILHSAQALYGNFRLRRVYYSAFSPIPDSPKSVPLA
;
A
#
# COMPACT_ATOMS: atom_id res chain seq x y z
N ILE A 1 -6.11 2.06 12.25
CA ILE A 1 -6.86 3.30 12.43
C ILE A 1 -8.29 3.07 11.97
N ASN A 2 -9.22 3.16 12.89
CA ASN A 2 -10.62 2.91 12.58
C ASN A 2 -11.19 4.06 11.74
N ARG A 3 -11.43 3.80 10.45
CA ARG A 3 -12.00 4.79 9.51
C ARG A 3 -13.42 5.21 9.83
N ARG A 4 -14.14 4.46 10.67
CA ARG A 4 -15.53 4.77 11.04
C ARG A 4 -15.67 6.02 11.90
N SER A 5 -14.62 6.38 12.65
CA SER A 5 -14.61 7.54 13.55
C SER A 5 -14.08 8.83 12.92
N SER A 6 -13.72 8.81 11.64
CA SER A 6 -13.27 10.01 10.93
C SER A 6 -14.43 10.73 10.28
N ASN A 7 -14.60 12.05 10.55
CA ASN A 7 -15.59 12.92 9.93
C ASN A 7 -15.24 13.37 8.51
N VAL A 8 -14.20 12.77 7.91
CA VAL A 8 -13.79 13.11 6.53
C VAL A 8 -14.84 12.64 5.54
N ARG A 9 -15.25 13.53 4.65
CA ARG A 9 -16.16 13.21 3.56
C ARG A 9 -15.58 12.10 2.69
N ARG A 10 -16.35 11.04 2.47
CA ARG A 10 -15.93 9.87 1.69
C ARG A 10 -16.71 9.81 0.39
N ALA A 11 -15.99 9.55 -0.70
CA ALA A 11 -16.59 9.26 -1.98
C ALA A 11 -16.31 7.80 -2.37
N ARG A 12 -17.26 7.16 -3.03
CA ARG A 12 -17.01 5.95 -3.80
C ARG A 12 -16.59 6.38 -5.20
N PHE A 13 -15.47 5.86 -5.67
CA PHE A 13 -15.10 6.00 -7.08
C PHE A 13 -15.25 4.65 -7.80
N ASN A 14 -15.51 4.71 -9.06
CA ASN A 14 -15.43 3.55 -9.94
C ASN A 14 -14.15 3.62 -10.78
N VAL A 15 -13.82 2.52 -11.44
CA VAL A 15 -12.60 2.41 -12.25
C VAL A 15 -12.58 3.46 -13.37
N ASP A 16 -13.69 3.66 -14.08
CA ASP A 16 -13.79 4.61 -15.20
C ASP A 16 -13.50 6.04 -14.75
N GLU A 17 -14.05 6.43 -13.61
CA GLU A 17 -13.89 7.76 -13.05
C GLU A 17 -12.43 8.03 -12.66
N VAL A 18 -11.76 7.07 -12.02
CA VAL A 18 -10.35 7.21 -11.63
C VAL A 18 -9.44 7.28 -12.86
N VAL A 19 -9.67 6.42 -13.85
CA VAL A 19 -8.90 6.43 -15.10
C VAL A 19 -9.06 7.77 -15.81
N ARG A 20 -10.29 8.26 -15.97
CA ARG A 20 -10.59 9.55 -16.60
C ARG A 20 -9.91 10.71 -15.86
N LEU A 21 -10.09 10.81 -14.55
CA LEU A 21 -9.46 11.88 -13.74
C LEU A 21 -7.94 11.85 -13.83
N THR A 22 -7.34 10.67 -13.75
CA THR A 22 -5.89 10.53 -13.87
C THR A 22 -5.41 11.06 -15.20
N MET A 23 -6.07 10.67 -16.30
CA MET A 23 -5.69 11.11 -17.63
C MET A 23 -5.93 12.61 -17.87
N ASP A 24 -7.00 13.16 -17.33
CA ASP A 24 -7.30 14.60 -17.43
C ASP A 24 -6.21 15.43 -16.75
N PHE A 25 -5.79 15.05 -15.53
CA PHE A 25 -4.70 15.73 -14.84
C PHE A 25 -3.34 15.51 -15.52
N TYR A 26 -3.09 14.31 -16.02
CA TYR A 26 -1.85 13.98 -16.71
C TYR A 26 -1.69 14.78 -18.02
N ARG A 27 -2.72 14.84 -18.85
CA ARG A 27 -2.71 15.60 -20.12
C ARG A 27 -2.54 17.10 -19.90
N ARG A 28 -2.98 17.61 -18.76
CA ARG A 28 -2.81 19.01 -18.35
C ARG A 28 -1.50 19.30 -17.64
N ASN A 29 -0.61 18.30 -17.52
CA ASN A 29 0.66 18.37 -16.79
C ASN A 29 0.53 18.74 -15.30
N TYR A 30 -0.58 18.41 -14.66
CA TYR A 30 -0.76 18.60 -13.23
C TYR A 30 -0.16 17.47 -12.40
N ILE A 31 -0.03 16.29 -12.98
CA ILE A 31 0.57 15.11 -12.35
C ILE A 31 1.54 14.41 -13.30
N GLU A 32 2.56 13.79 -12.72
CA GLU A 32 3.52 12.92 -13.41
C GLU A 32 3.27 11.44 -13.11
N GLY A 33 2.46 11.15 -12.11
CA GLY A 33 2.17 9.79 -11.67
C GLY A 33 0.92 9.70 -10.81
N LEU A 34 0.56 8.46 -10.48
CA LEU A 34 -0.59 8.12 -9.66
C LEU A 34 -0.14 7.29 -8.46
N PHE A 35 -0.48 7.72 -7.26
CA PHE A 35 -0.55 6.88 -6.07
C PHE A 35 -2.01 6.52 -5.82
N LEU A 36 -2.32 5.22 -5.87
CA LEU A 36 -3.67 4.73 -5.68
C LEU A 36 -3.79 3.84 -4.46
N SER A 37 -4.72 4.19 -3.60
CA SER A 37 -5.05 3.49 -2.37
C SER A 37 -6.55 3.43 -2.18
N SER A 38 -7.06 2.33 -1.64
CA SER A 38 -8.46 2.19 -1.27
C SER A 38 -8.60 1.58 0.13
N GLY A 39 -9.71 1.88 0.78
CA GLY A 39 -10.22 1.05 1.85
C GLY A 39 -10.94 -0.15 1.27
N ILE A 40 -11.05 -1.21 2.05
CA ILE A 40 -11.79 -2.41 1.66
C ILE A 40 -13.27 -2.03 1.50
N ILE A 41 -13.82 -2.27 0.29
CA ILE A 41 -15.19 -1.88 -0.07
C ILE A 41 -16.17 -3.02 0.24
N ARG A 42 -15.93 -4.20 -0.31
CA ARG A 42 -16.73 -5.43 -0.10
C ARG A 42 -15.86 -6.53 0.48
N SER A 43 -14.85 -6.93 -0.27
CA SER A 43 -13.83 -7.89 0.12
C SER A 43 -12.46 -7.37 -0.30
N SER A 44 -11.43 -8.02 0.20
CA SER A 44 -10.04 -7.71 -0.16
C SER A 44 -9.79 -7.93 -1.64
N ASP A 45 -10.25 -9.05 -2.19
CA ASP A 45 -10.10 -9.38 -3.60
C ASP A 45 -10.88 -8.42 -4.50
N TYR A 46 -12.13 -8.12 -4.19
CA TYR A 46 -12.92 -7.14 -4.96
C TYR A 46 -12.24 -5.77 -5.01
N THR A 47 -11.72 -5.32 -3.86
CA THR A 47 -11.04 -4.03 -3.79
C THR A 47 -9.71 -4.05 -4.55
N MET A 48 -8.94 -5.13 -4.40
CA MET A 48 -7.67 -5.28 -5.10
C MET A 48 -7.86 -5.38 -6.61
N GLU A 49 -8.89 -6.08 -7.07
CA GLU A 49 -9.25 -6.18 -8.48
C GLU A 49 -9.54 -4.79 -9.08
N MET A 50 -10.28 -3.92 -8.39
CA MET A 50 -10.52 -2.55 -8.83
C MET A 50 -9.22 -1.76 -8.98
N LEU A 51 -8.29 -1.88 -8.02
CA LEU A 51 -6.98 -1.22 -8.09
C LEU A 51 -6.17 -1.72 -9.30
N VAL A 52 -6.16 -3.02 -9.51
CA VAL A 52 -5.49 -3.66 -10.67
C VAL A 52 -6.09 -3.18 -11.98
N GLN A 53 -7.42 -3.15 -12.08
CA GLN A 53 -8.11 -2.71 -13.29
C GLN A 53 -7.77 -1.26 -13.65
N VAL A 54 -7.69 -0.36 -12.68
CA VAL A 54 -7.26 1.03 -12.93
C VAL A 54 -5.87 1.06 -13.54
N ALA A 55 -4.90 0.38 -12.92
CA ALA A 55 -3.52 0.37 -13.41
C ALA A 55 -3.40 -0.27 -14.80
N LYS A 56 -4.08 -1.39 -15.02
CA LYS A 56 -4.10 -2.09 -16.30
C LYS A 56 -4.68 -1.23 -17.42
N ARG A 57 -5.83 -0.62 -17.21
CA ARG A 57 -6.47 0.25 -18.20
C ARG A 57 -5.64 1.49 -18.50
N LEU A 58 -5.07 2.13 -17.49
CA LEU A 58 -4.13 3.24 -17.68
C LEU A 58 -2.97 2.84 -18.59
N ARG A 59 -2.40 1.64 -18.44
CA ARG A 59 -1.29 1.15 -19.27
C ARG A 59 -1.71 0.72 -20.65
N GLN A 60 -2.76 -0.08 -20.76
CA GLN A 60 -3.15 -0.74 -22.02
C GLN A 60 -4.02 0.15 -22.90
N GLU A 61 -5.06 0.78 -22.33
CA GLU A 61 -6.03 1.55 -23.11
C GLU A 61 -5.57 3.01 -23.29
N GLU A 62 -5.17 3.66 -22.19
CA GLU A 62 -4.82 5.08 -22.20
C GLU A 62 -3.34 5.36 -22.51
N ARG A 63 -2.52 4.33 -22.59
CA ARG A 63 -1.06 4.44 -22.81
C ARG A 63 -0.36 5.39 -21.83
N PHE A 64 -0.87 5.44 -20.60
CA PHE A 64 -0.30 6.24 -19.53
C PHE A 64 1.14 5.81 -19.26
N ARG A 65 2.09 6.74 -19.37
CA ARG A 65 3.52 6.49 -19.14
C ARG A 65 4.03 7.03 -17.82
N GLY A 66 3.17 7.67 -17.04
CA GLY A 66 3.51 8.18 -15.71
C GLY A 66 3.74 7.06 -14.70
N TYR A 67 4.28 7.42 -13.56
CA TYR A 67 4.56 6.50 -12.46
C TYR A 67 3.26 6.00 -11.82
N ILE A 68 3.16 4.69 -11.57
CA ILE A 68 2.03 4.10 -10.85
C ILE A 68 2.54 3.41 -9.59
N HIS A 69 2.05 3.85 -8.45
CA HIS A 69 2.23 3.22 -7.15
C HIS A 69 0.88 2.72 -6.64
N LEU A 70 0.73 1.42 -6.47
CA LEU A 70 -0.47 0.82 -5.87
C LEU A 70 -0.19 0.43 -4.41
N LYS A 71 -1.07 0.87 -3.52
CA LYS A 71 -1.15 0.33 -2.17
C LYS A 71 -2.01 -0.94 -2.22
N THR A 72 -1.37 -2.09 -2.05
CA THR A 72 -2.04 -3.39 -2.14
C THR A 72 -2.80 -3.73 -0.85
N ILE A 73 -3.74 -4.65 -0.97
CA ILE A 73 -4.48 -5.22 0.15
C ILE A 73 -3.77 -6.51 0.58
N PRO A 74 -3.29 -6.63 1.84
CA PRO A 74 -2.41 -7.73 2.26
C PRO A 74 -3.01 -9.13 2.12
N ASP A 75 -4.30 -9.26 2.38
CA ASP A 75 -5.07 -10.51 2.34
C ASP A 75 -5.74 -10.78 0.99
N ALA A 76 -5.43 -9.99 -0.04
CA ALA A 76 -5.86 -10.27 -1.40
C ALA A 76 -5.16 -11.51 -1.97
N SER A 77 -5.82 -12.15 -2.94
CA SER A 77 -5.30 -13.36 -3.58
C SER A 77 -3.93 -13.14 -4.21
N PRO A 78 -3.07 -14.18 -4.22
CA PRO A 78 -1.74 -14.10 -4.83
C PRO A 78 -1.77 -13.68 -6.30
N GLU A 79 -2.78 -14.11 -7.02
CA GLU A 79 -2.99 -13.83 -8.44
C GLU A 79 -3.21 -12.33 -8.67
N LEU A 80 -4.02 -11.69 -7.84
CA LEU A 80 -4.26 -10.25 -7.91
C LEU A 80 -3.02 -9.44 -7.52
N LEU A 81 -2.25 -9.90 -6.54
CA LEU A 81 -0.98 -9.27 -6.18
C LEU A 81 0.05 -9.41 -7.32
N ALA A 82 0.09 -10.57 -7.98
CA ALA A 82 0.94 -10.79 -9.14
C ALA A 82 0.53 -9.90 -10.32
N GLU A 83 -0.75 -9.79 -10.60
CA GLU A 83 -1.26 -8.92 -11.67
C GLU A 83 -0.94 -7.44 -11.38
N ALA A 84 -1.08 -6.98 -10.13
CA ALA A 84 -0.71 -5.63 -9.74
C ALA A 84 0.76 -5.30 -10.07
N GLY A 85 1.66 -6.24 -9.84
CA GLY A 85 3.08 -6.07 -10.13
C GLY A 85 3.40 -5.87 -11.61
N ARG A 86 2.58 -6.41 -12.50
CA ARG A 86 2.76 -6.23 -13.96
C ARG A 86 2.50 -4.80 -14.41
N TRP A 87 1.57 -4.10 -13.77
CA TRP A 87 1.10 -2.78 -14.21
C TRP A 87 1.65 -1.63 -13.39
N ALA A 88 1.99 -1.87 -12.13
CA ALA A 88 2.56 -0.85 -11.25
C ALA A 88 4.08 -0.76 -11.35
N ASP A 89 4.62 0.44 -11.11
CA ASP A 89 6.05 0.64 -10.92
C ASP A 89 6.48 0.26 -9.51
N ARG A 90 5.65 0.57 -8.52
CA ARG A 90 5.86 0.24 -7.13
C ARG A 90 4.59 -0.32 -6.50
N LEU A 91 4.79 -1.29 -5.62
CA LEU A 91 3.74 -1.81 -4.74
C LEU A 91 4.07 -1.49 -3.29
N SER A 92 3.06 -1.24 -2.48
CA SER A 92 3.25 -1.08 -1.04
C SER A 92 2.22 -1.86 -0.24
N ILE A 93 2.68 -2.37 0.89
CA ILE A 93 1.85 -2.97 1.93
C ILE A 93 2.24 -2.28 3.23
N ASN A 94 1.28 -1.61 3.87
CA ASN A 94 1.58 -0.94 5.13
C ASN A 94 1.60 -1.93 6.28
N ILE A 95 2.68 -1.94 7.05
CA ILE A 95 2.73 -2.70 8.30
C ILE A 95 1.96 -2.00 9.43
N GLU A 96 1.70 -0.72 9.27
CA GLU A 96 1.01 0.20 10.18
C GLU A 96 1.78 0.46 11.47
N LEU A 97 2.13 -0.56 12.25
CA LEU A 97 2.81 -0.41 13.54
C LEU A 97 4.15 -1.16 13.57
N PRO A 98 5.12 -0.67 14.37
CA PRO A 98 6.44 -1.30 14.48
C PRO A 98 6.40 -2.71 15.08
N THR A 99 5.42 -2.97 15.95
CA THR A 99 5.30 -4.22 16.70
C THR A 99 4.00 -4.96 16.43
N GLU A 100 4.00 -6.28 16.56
CA GLU A 100 2.77 -7.08 16.45
C GLU A 100 1.80 -6.80 17.61
N THR A 101 2.32 -6.49 18.79
CA THR A 101 1.51 -6.14 19.95
C THR A 101 0.77 -4.83 19.71
N GLY A 102 1.47 -3.81 19.21
CA GLY A 102 0.87 -2.54 18.81
C GLY A 102 -0.19 -2.74 17.72
N LEU A 103 0.12 -3.56 16.71
CA LEU A 103 -0.82 -3.86 15.62
C LEU A 103 -2.11 -4.51 16.16
N LYS A 104 -2.00 -5.54 17.00
CA LYS A 104 -3.16 -6.19 17.62
C LYS A 104 -3.99 -5.25 18.47
N SER A 105 -3.33 -4.32 19.18
CA SER A 105 -4.00 -3.34 20.04
C SER A 105 -4.72 -2.25 19.25
N LEU A 106 -4.08 -1.68 18.22
CA LEU A 106 -4.54 -0.47 17.54
C LEU A 106 -5.23 -0.73 16.20
N ALA A 107 -4.94 -1.87 15.56
CA ALA A 107 -5.54 -2.28 14.30
C ALA A 107 -5.84 -3.79 14.28
N PRO A 108 -6.73 -4.27 15.19
CA PRO A 108 -7.00 -5.70 15.38
C PRO A 108 -7.60 -6.39 14.15
N GLU A 109 -8.11 -5.62 13.19
CA GLU A 109 -8.60 -6.11 11.91
C GLU A 109 -7.47 -6.50 10.93
N LYS A 110 -6.21 -6.23 11.29
CA LYS A 110 -5.05 -6.54 10.44
C LYS A 110 -4.25 -7.69 11.03
N ASP A 111 -3.84 -8.61 10.17
CA ASP A 111 -2.97 -9.74 10.54
C ASP A 111 -1.52 -9.49 10.10
N ALA A 112 -0.59 -9.49 11.05
CA ALA A 112 0.84 -9.31 10.78
C ALA A 112 1.41 -10.43 9.92
N LYS A 113 0.89 -11.66 10.02
CA LYS A 113 1.34 -12.80 9.23
C LYS A 113 0.93 -12.65 7.77
N ASP A 114 -0.29 -12.21 7.51
CA ASP A 114 -0.78 -11.96 6.16
C ASP A 114 -0.01 -10.82 5.49
N ILE A 115 0.26 -9.74 6.24
CA ILE A 115 1.09 -8.64 5.77
C ILE A 115 2.48 -9.15 5.35
N ARG A 116 3.17 -9.89 6.23
CA ARG A 116 4.52 -10.41 5.95
C ARG A 116 4.53 -11.44 4.83
N ARG A 117 3.52 -12.30 4.76
CA ARG A 117 3.37 -13.29 3.68
C ARG A 117 3.25 -12.59 2.33
N SER A 118 2.42 -11.57 2.25
CA SER A 118 2.23 -10.78 1.03
C SER A 118 3.47 -9.98 0.65
N MET A 119 4.18 -9.38 1.61
CA MET A 119 5.49 -8.77 1.35
C MET A 119 6.52 -9.77 0.80
N GLY A 120 6.53 -10.99 1.32
CA GLY A 120 7.38 -12.08 0.84
C GLY A 120 7.08 -12.45 -0.61
N ARG A 121 5.80 -12.56 -0.97
CA ARG A 121 5.37 -12.81 -2.36
C ARG A 121 5.79 -11.70 -3.31
N LEU A 122 5.61 -10.44 -2.91
CA LEU A 122 6.05 -9.31 -3.71
C LEU A 122 7.57 -9.31 -3.91
N ARG A 123 8.33 -9.64 -2.85
CA ARG A 123 9.79 -9.79 -2.96
C ARG A 123 10.17 -10.82 -4.00
N LEU A 124 9.57 -12.03 -3.94
CA LEU A 124 9.86 -13.10 -4.90
C LEU A 124 9.59 -12.64 -6.34
N GLY A 125 8.43 -12.08 -6.63
CA GLY A 125 8.11 -11.57 -7.95
C GLY A 125 9.06 -10.48 -8.46
N ILE A 126 9.52 -9.58 -7.56
CA ILE A 126 10.51 -8.55 -7.89
C ILE A 126 11.88 -9.16 -8.18
N ASP A 127 12.29 -10.13 -7.37
CA ASP A 127 13.60 -10.79 -7.52
C ASP A 127 13.64 -11.63 -8.82
N GLU A 128 12.58 -12.40 -9.10
CA GLU A 128 12.43 -13.17 -10.34
C GLU A 128 12.47 -12.27 -11.59
N ALA A 129 11.70 -11.18 -11.59
CA ALA A 129 11.70 -10.23 -12.70
C ALA A 129 13.05 -9.55 -12.94
N LYS A 130 13.92 -9.47 -11.93
CA LYS A 130 15.28 -8.92 -12.06
C LYS A 130 16.31 -9.95 -12.48
N ALA A 131 16.12 -11.21 -12.10
CA ALA A 131 17.06 -12.29 -12.38
C ALA A 131 17.07 -12.66 -13.88
N GLU A 132 15.93 -12.53 -14.56
CA GLU A 132 15.75 -12.96 -15.93
C GLU A 132 15.44 -11.78 -16.87
N LYS A 133 16.30 -11.57 -17.88
CA LYS A 133 16.10 -10.48 -18.87
C LYS A 133 14.79 -10.57 -19.65
N LYS A 134 14.23 -11.78 -19.80
CA LYS A 134 12.97 -12.04 -20.53
C LYS A 134 11.78 -12.20 -19.59
N ALA A 135 11.97 -12.10 -18.27
CA ALA A 135 10.86 -12.17 -17.33
C ALA A 135 9.88 -11.03 -17.54
N PRO A 136 8.59 -11.27 -17.32
CA PRO A 136 7.61 -10.21 -17.34
C PRO A 136 7.97 -9.11 -16.34
N ARG A 137 7.68 -7.87 -16.71
CA ARG A 137 7.85 -6.73 -15.78
C ARG A 137 7.08 -6.97 -14.48
N PHE A 138 7.73 -6.71 -13.35
CA PHE A 138 7.09 -6.77 -12.05
C PHE A 138 7.65 -5.68 -11.14
N ALA A 139 6.84 -4.68 -10.79
CA ALA A 139 7.12 -3.58 -9.88
C ALA A 139 8.61 -3.14 -9.90
N PRO A 140 9.13 -2.60 -11.00
CA PRO A 140 10.57 -2.34 -11.16
C PRO A 140 11.14 -1.34 -10.15
N ALA A 141 10.31 -0.46 -9.59
CA ALA A 141 10.69 0.43 -8.50
C ALA A 141 10.61 -0.24 -7.12
N GLY A 142 10.25 -1.54 -7.07
CA GLY A 142 10.26 -2.34 -5.85
C GLY A 142 9.06 -2.13 -4.96
N GLN A 143 9.17 -2.59 -3.72
CA GLN A 143 8.13 -2.44 -2.71
C GLN A 143 8.52 -1.47 -1.60
N SER A 144 7.51 -0.92 -0.94
CA SER A 144 7.65 -0.03 0.21
C SER A 144 6.59 -0.32 1.27
N THR A 145 6.79 0.23 2.45
CA THR A 145 5.82 0.18 3.55
C THR A 145 5.71 1.51 4.24
N GLN A 146 4.71 1.65 5.09
CA GLN A 146 4.53 2.78 6.00
C GLN A 146 4.34 2.29 7.42
N MET A 147 4.96 2.98 8.35
CA MET A 147 4.92 2.74 9.78
C MET A 147 4.46 4.00 10.50
N ILE A 148 3.52 3.87 11.42
CA ILE A 148 3.02 4.96 12.25
C ILE A 148 3.89 5.01 13.50
N VAL A 149 4.35 6.20 13.86
CA VAL A 149 5.20 6.48 15.01
C VAL A 149 4.44 7.32 16.02
N GLY A 150 4.59 7.01 17.32
CA GLY A 150 3.93 7.72 18.41
C GLY A 150 2.46 7.35 18.61
N ALA A 151 2.02 6.20 18.11
CA ALA A 151 0.69 5.67 18.37
C ALA A 151 0.63 4.82 19.67
N ASP A 152 1.78 4.37 20.12
CA ASP A 152 2.02 3.66 21.38
C ASP A 152 3.38 4.10 21.94
N ASP A 153 3.81 3.50 23.03
CA ASP A 153 5.06 3.77 23.74
C ASP A 153 6.28 3.05 23.13
N THR A 154 6.18 2.55 21.92
CA THR A 154 7.31 1.89 21.23
C THR A 154 8.45 2.88 21.01
N ASP A 155 9.64 2.55 21.53
CA ASP A 155 10.82 3.38 21.44
C ASP A 155 11.47 3.40 20.05
N ASP A 156 12.31 4.40 19.81
CA ASP A 156 12.99 4.59 18.52
C ASP A 156 13.90 3.42 18.17
N SER A 157 14.54 2.78 19.14
CA SER A 157 15.40 1.62 18.93
C SER A 157 14.60 0.45 18.33
N THR A 158 13.45 0.16 18.92
CA THR A 158 12.52 -0.88 18.42
C THR A 158 12.00 -0.55 17.02
N ILE A 159 11.65 0.72 16.76
CA ILE A 159 11.21 1.20 15.45
C ILE A 159 12.30 0.97 14.41
N LEU A 160 13.55 1.36 14.70
CA LEU A 160 14.68 1.21 13.79
C LEU A 160 15.05 -0.25 13.54
N HIS A 161 15.03 -1.11 14.56
CA HIS A 161 15.25 -2.54 14.40
C HIS A 161 14.16 -3.19 13.53
N SER A 162 12.90 -2.81 13.74
CA SER A 162 11.79 -3.27 12.89
C SER A 162 12.00 -2.85 11.44
N ALA A 163 12.37 -1.60 11.19
CA ALA A 163 12.65 -1.11 9.84
C ALA A 163 13.84 -1.85 9.20
N GLN A 164 14.92 -2.05 9.94
CA GLN A 164 16.09 -2.80 9.46
C GLN A 164 15.72 -4.23 9.07
N ALA A 165 14.94 -4.92 9.88
CA ALA A 165 14.44 -6.26 9.58
C ALA A 165 13.59 -6.29 8.30
N LEU A 166 12.74 -5.27 8.08
CA LEU A 166 11.93 -5.13 6.87
C LEU A 166 12.78 -4.93 5.62
N TYR A 167 13.81 -4.09 5.69
CA TYR A 167 14.76 -3.91 4.59
C TYR A 167 15.48 -5.21 4.25
N GLY A 168 15.99 -5.93 5.26
CA GLY A 168 16.72 -7.18 5.07
C GLY A 168 15.83 -8.31 4.56
N ASN A 169 14.70 -8.55 5.21
CA ASN A 169 13.86 -9.70 4.94
C ASN A 169 13.04 -9.57 3.65
N PHE A 170 12.60 -8.35 3.30
CA PHE A 170 11.71 -8.12 2.15
C PHE A 170 12.32 -7.25 1.07
N ARG A 171 13.58 -6.84 1.21
CA ARG A 171 14.30 -5.95 0.28
C ARG A 171 13.48 -4.71 -0.07
N LEU A 172 12.89 -4.09 0.95
CA LEU A 172 12.13 -2.87 0.74
C LEU A 172 13.02 -1.77 0.14
N ARG A 173 12.43 -0.94 -0.69
CA ARG A 173 13.08 0.27 -1.19
C ARG A 173 12.93 1.44 -0.23
N ARG A 174 11.82 1.49 0.49
CA ARG A 174 11.53 2.54 1.48
C ARG A 174 10.65 2.02 2.61
N VAL A 175 10.95 2.49 3.80
CA VAL A 175 10.05 2.52 4.95
C VAL A 175 9.70 3.98 5.18
N TYR A 176 8.43 4.33 5.06
CA TYR A 176 7.92 5.66 5.38
C TYR A 176 7.46 5.69 6.83
N TYR A 177 7.80 6.77 7.51
CA TYR A 177 7.32 7.03 8.87
C TYR A 177 6.27 8.13 8.81
N SER A 178 5.16 7.93 9.51
CA SER A 178 4.14 8.95 9.69
C SER A 178 3.85 9.12 11.17
N ALA A 179 3.77 10.37 11.61
CA ALA A 179 3.34 10.66 12.96
C ALA A 179 1.90 10.19 13.19
N PHE A 180 1.65 9.66 14.39
CA PHE A 180 0.30 9.38 14.82
C PHE A 180 -0.50 10.69 14.89
N SER A 181 -1.68 10.69 14.29
CA SER A 181 -2.64 11.79 14.41
C SER A 181 -3.89 11.27 15.11
N PRO A 182 -4.17 11.73 16.32
CA PRO A 182 -5.39 11.35 17.03
C PRO A 182 -6.63 11.72 16.21
N ILE A 183 -7.59 10.79 16.16
CA ILE A 183 -8.88 11.06 15.51
C ILE A 183 -9.88 11.39 16.62
N PRO A 184 -10.52 12.57 16.60
CA PRO A 184 -11.57 12.90 17.54
C PRO A 184 -12.63 11.78 17.58
N ASP A 185 -13.17 11.53 18.75
CA ASP A 185 -14.21 10.51 19.01
C ASP A 185 -13.78 9.05 18.76
N SER A 186 -12.49 8.79 18.57
CA SER A 186 -11.98 7.42 18.57
C SER A 186 -11.73 6.94 20.00
N PRO A 187 -12.25 5.76 20.40
CA PRO A 187 -12.05 5.24 21.76
C PRO A 187 -10.57 4.93 22.07
N LYS A 188 -9.69 4.97 21.08
CA LYS A 188 -8.25 4.73 21.20
C LYS A 188 -7.40 5.99 20.90
N SER A 189 -8.02 7.15 20.75
CA SER A 189 -7.29 8.41 20.63
C SER A 189 -6.81 8.84 22.00
N VAL A 190 -5.54 8.59 22.29
CA VAL A 190 -4.87 9.19 23.45
C VAL A 190 -4.34 10.54 22.99
N PRO A 191 -4.56 11.64 23.74
CA PRO A 191 -3.88 12.90 23.44
C PRO A 191 -2.36 12.67 23.45
N LEU A 192 -1.68 13.21 22.45
CA LEU A 192 -0.22 13.30 22.51
C LEU A 192 0.13 14.14 23.74
N ALA A 193 0.91 13.57 24.66
CA ALA A 193 1.46 14.28 25.79
C ALA A 193 2.48 15.32 25.30
#